data_b35e091d13ffe4fddd07d73df27c7cb1
#
_entry.id   b35e091d13ffe4fddd07d73df27c7cb1
#
_cell.length_a   1.000
_cell.length_b   1.000
_cell.length_c   1.000
_cell.angle_alpha   90.00
_cell.angle_beta   90.00
_cell.angle_gamma   90.00
#
_symmetry.space_group_name_H-M   'P 1'
#
loop_
_entity.id
_entity.type
_entity.pdbx_description
1 polymer ?
#
loop_
_entity_poly.entity_id
_entity_poly.type
_entity_poly.pdbx_seq_one_letter_code
_entity_poly.pdbx_strand_id
1 'polypeptide(L)'
;MPEDGATRRRFLRGAAAASVLGIAGCLGGGGSDEMELRVGTSAGGTQDVGLAVERAVSESSDELSYSTVESPGYIGTLYRLDQDQFNAGIVDNNSMSKAAEDRGDFAEEGVDSIPYQGFSAFPYSIYVVARDGTGIETFDDLAGANVYPAEPGYSTRATTLDVWSQDPTADVFDEMNIMDMGVDDAPGAMEEERIDAAIAYGTPPVRYTGFVTEYDARVNVHYVEETDALVESAESYAGAGTSRIAYDDWGLEQDIGTDEVFTWNLEVNYVFHDDAGDDAVYELCRVVDEHNDVVNEGEEQFNDYESTEDMLNQALEGEEFPFHPGAVEYYQDNDVWDDSLPSPE
;
A
#
# COMPACT_ATOMS: atom_id res chain seq x y z
N MET A 1 28.71 -58.92 -21.24
CA MET A 1 28.34 -60.20 -20.61
C MET A 1 28.53 -60.07 -19.13
N PRO A 2 27.65 -60.56 -18.31
CA PRO A 2 26.17 -60.51 -18.30
C PRO A 2 25.67 -59.84 -17.00
N GLU A 3 24.45 -59.45 -17.04
CA GLU A 3 23.20 -60.01 -16.46
C GLU A 3 22.87 -59.55 -15.04
N ASP A 4 21.74 -58.95 -14.97
CA ASP A 4 20.44 -59.32 -14.43
C ASP A 4 20.25 -59.15 -12.91
N GLY A 5 19.15 -58.53 -12.56
CA GLY A 5 18.61 -58.53 -11.20
C GLY A 5 17.41 -57.63 -10.93
N ALA A 6 16.32 -57.84 -11.69
CA ALA A 6 15.02 -57.33 -11.32
C ALA A 6 14.50 -58.00 -10.04
N THR A 7 14.04 -57.22 -9.06
CA THR A 7 13.22 -57.76 -7.97
C THR A 7 12.01 -56.85 -7.72
N ARG A 8 10.88 -57.31 -8.24
CA ARG A 8 9.56 -56.87 -7.87
C ARG A 8 9.24 -57.31 -6.44
N ARG A 9 8.83 -56.41 -5.58
CA ARG A 9 8.04 -56.76 -4.40
C ARG A 9 6.72 -56.04 -4.40
N ARG A 10 5.70 -56.84 -4.69
CA ARG A 10 4.30 -56.59 -4.37
C ARG A 10 4.12 -56.62 -2.85
N PHE A 11 3.45 -55.62 -2.28
CA PHE A 11 2.85 -55.77 -0.95
C PHE A 11 1.39 -55.34 -1.01
N LEU A 12 0.55 -56.33 -0.91
CA LEU A 12 -0.68 -56.56 -0.22
C LEU A 12 -1.65 -55.36 0.05
N ARG A 13 -2.82 -55.55 -0.54
CA ARG A 13 -4.06 -54.89 -0.22
C ARG A 13 -4.49 -55.25 1.21
N GLY A 14 -4.65 -54.26 2.07
CA GLY A 14 -5.40 -54.37 3.32
C GLY A 14 -6.63 -53.45 3.21
N ALA A 15 -7.79 -54.08 3.07
CA ALA A 15 -9.07 -53.41 3.19
C ALA A 15 -9.36 -53.12 4.67
N ALA A 16 -9.43 -51.85 5.05
CA ALA A 16 -10.02 -51.44 6.31
C ALA A 16 -11.29 -50.66 5.99
N ALA A 17 -12.40 -51.26 6.33
CA ALA A 17 -13.69 -50.62 6.32
C ALA A 17 -13.71 -49.56 7.42
N ALA A 18 -13.72 -48.28 7.05
CA ALA A 18 -14.05 -47.19 7.96
C ALA A 18 -15.51 -46.82 7.80
N SER A 19 -16.24 -47.00 8.86
CA SER A 19 -17.59 -46.64 9.10
C SER A 19 -17.85 -45.16 8.79
N VAL A 20 -18.75 -44.93 7.82
CA VAL A 20 -19.38 -43.65 7.55
C VAL A 20 -20.29 -43.33 8.74
N LEU A 21 -19.84 -42.53 9.67
CA LEU A 21 -20.69 -41.78 10.59
C LEU A 21 -21.23 -40.58 9.80
N GLY A 22 -22.47 -40.74 9.34
CA GLY A 22 -23.23 -39.63 8.79
C GLY A 22 -23.43 -38.55 9.84
N ILE A 23 -22.78 -37.42 9.65
CA ILE A 23 -23.19 -36.18 10.27
C ILE A 23 -24.35 -35.69 9.38
N ALA A 24 -25.57 -36.01 9.78
CA ALA A 24 -26.73 -35.27 9.36
C ALA A 24 -26.67 -33.90 10.06
N GLY A 25 -25.94 -32.97 9.47
CA GLY A 25 -25.98 -31.56 9.84
C GLY A 25 -27.35 -31.02 9.45
N CYS A 26 -27.97 -30.39 10.37
CA CYS A 26 -29.28 -29.77 10.27
C CYS A 26 -29.36 -28.80 9.09
N LEU A 27 -30.15 -29.10 8.11
CA LEU A 27 -30.85 -28.15 7.27
C LEU A 27 -31.90 -27.46 8.15
N GLY A 28 -31.47 -26.47 8.91
CA GLY A 28 -32.33 -25.50 9.57
C GLY A 28 -32.15 -24.19 8.86
N GLY A 29 -33.11 -23.79 8.04
CA GLY A 29 -33.11 -22.46 7.43
C GLY A 29 -33.30 -21.40 8.49
N GLY A 30 -32.51 -20.39 8.38
CA GLY A 30 -32.43 -19.13 9.12
C GLY A 30 -31.12 -18.53 8.71
N GLY A 31 -31.04 -17.97 7.48
CA GLY A 31 -29.88 -17.23 7.06
C GLY A 31 -29.85 -15.91 7.86
N SER A 32 -28.98 -15.79 8.82
CA SER A 32 -28.21 -14.59 8.95
C SER A 32 -27.21 -14.71 7.81
N ASP A 33 -27.29 -13.89 6.80
CA ASP A 33 -26.21 -13.68 5.87
C ASP A 33 -25.05 -13.20 6.74
N GLU A 34 -24.12 -14.09 7.02
CA GLU A 34 -22.97 -13.82 7.88
C GLU A 34 -22.08 -12.88 7.05
N MET A 35 -21.96 -11.64 7.50
CA MET A 35 -21.12 -10.64 6.83
C MET A 35 -19.67 -11.12 6.93
N GLU A 36 -19.03 -11.40 5.80
CA GLU A 36 -17.66 -11.91 5.76
C GLU A 36 -16.77 -11.07 4.85
N LEU A 37 -15.63 -10.60 5.41
CA LEU A 37 -14.57 -9.95 4.65
C LEU A 37 -13.27 -10.74 4.75
N ARG A 38 -12.74 -11.12 3.59
CA ARG A 38 -11.43 -11.73 3.41
C ARG A 38 -10.51 -10.71 2.77
N VAL A 39 -9.63 -10.13 3.56
CA VAL A 39 -8.84 -8.96 3.20
C VAL A 39 -7.43 -9.37 2.79
N GLY A 40 -7.10 -9.17 1.52
CA GLY A 40 -5.75 -9.37 1.00
C GLY A 40 -4.80 -8.26 1.45
N THR A 41 -3.64 -8.64 2.03
CA THR A 41 -2.64 -7.69 2.52
C THR A 41 -1.25 -8.10 2.05
N SER A 42 -0.40 -7.14 1.66
CA SER A 42 1.03 -7.41 1.45
C SER A 42 1.75 -7.57 2.80
N ALA A 43 2.82 -8.36 2.81
CA ALA A 43 3.62 -8.58 4.01
C ALA A 43 4.22 -7.27 4.57
N GLY A 44 4.45 -7.21 5.88
CA GLY A 44 4.99 -6.05 6.59
C GLY A 44 3.91 -5.11 7.10
N GLY A 45 4.14 -3.80 7.07
CA GLY A 45 3.24 -2.79 7.67
C GLY A 45 1.78 -2.89 7.21
N THR A 46 1.53 -3.22 5.95
CA THR A 46 0.17 -3.42 5.44
C THR A 46 -0.53 -4.61 6.10
N GLN A 47 0.20 -5.70 6.34
CA GLN A 47 -0.33 -6.86 7.05
C GLN A 47 -0.57 -6.53 8.54
N ASP A 48 0.34 -5.77 9.15
CA ASP A 48 0.19 -5.33 10.54
C ASP A 48 -1.07 -4.48 10.71
N VAL A 49 -1.33 -3.56 9.77
CA VAL A 49 -2.60 -2.79 9.70
C VAL A 49 -3.82 -3.71 9.56
N GLY A 50 -3.78 -4.68 8.63
CA GLY A 50 -4.87 -5.64 8.45
C GLY A 50 -5.20 -6.41 9.73
N LEU A 51 -4.17 -6.84 10.48
CA LEU A 51 -4.31 -7.55 11.76
C LEU A 51 -4.84 -6.63 12.88
N ALA A 52 -4.46 -5.36 12.88
CA ALA A 52 -5.00 -4.38 13.83
C ALA A 52 -6.51 -4.15 13.61
N VAL A 53 -6.92 -4.01 12.34
CA VAL A 53 -8.34 -3.91 11.98
C VAL A 53 -9.11 -5.21 12.31
N GLU A 54 -8.52 -6.39 12.05
CA GLU A 54 -9.11 -7.68 12.42
C GLU A 54 -9.39 -7.75 13.93
N ARG A 55 -8.43 -7.26 14.73
CA ARG A 55 -8.60 -7.15 16.18
C ARG A 55 -9.75 -6.20 16.54
N ALA A 56 -9.80 -4.99 15.96
CA ALA A 56 -10.84 -4.01 16.23
C ALA A 56 -12.24 -4.54 15.88
N VAL A 57 -12.38 -5.21 14.71
CA VAL A 57 -13.62 -5.89 14.33
C VAL A 57 -14.00 -6.96 15.35
N SER A 58 -13.07 -7.82 15.77
CA SER A 58 -13.31 -8.88 16.75
C SER A 58 -13.75 -8.35 18.12
N GLU A 59 -13.31 -7.13 18.51
CA GLU A 59 -13.66 -6.50 19.80
C GLU A 59 -14.97 -5.69 19.71
N SER A 60 -15.39 -5.24 18.52
CA SER A 60 -16.42 -4.19 18.37
C SER A 60 -17.60 -4.58 17.48
N SER A 61 -17.57 -5.75 16.81
CA SER A 61 -18.67 -6.27 16.01
C SER A 61 -18.91 -7.76 16.26
N ASP A 62 -20.17 -8.11 16.53
CA ASP A 62 -20.63 -9.50 16.62
C ASP A 62 -21.19 -10.03 15.28
N GLU A 63 -21.33 -9.16 14.27
CA GLU A 63 -22.02 -9.44 13.01
C GLU A 63 -21.06 -9.62 11.83
N LEU A 64 -19.86 -8.98 11.88
CA LEU A 64 -18.85 -9.03 10.82
C LEU A 64 -17.76 -10.06 11.15
N SER A 65 -17.58 -11.02 10.25
CA SER A 65 -16.42 -11.92 10.21
C SER A 65 -15.34 -11.30 9.33
N TYR A 66 -14.18 -11.01 9.88
CA TYR A 66 -13.04 -10.41 9.17
C TYR A 66 -11.83 -11.34 9.25
N SER A 67 -11.11 -11.50 8.17
CA SER A 67 -9.87 -12.28 8.14
C SER A 67 -8.80 -11.64 7.26
N THR A 68 -7.58 -11.49 7.80
CA THR A 68 -6.40 -10.99 7.09
C THR A 68 -5.71 -12.14 6.37
N VAL A 69 -5.45 -12.01 5.07
CA VAL A 69 -4.80 -13.03 4.23
C VAL A 69 -3.62 -12.43 3.48
N GLU A 70 -2.43 -13.02 3.65
CA GLU A 70 -1.22 -12.54 2.96
C GLU A 70 -1.29 -12.70 1.44
N SER A 71 -0.87 -11.68 0.72
CA SER A 71 -0.74 -11.63 -0.73
C SER A 71 0.65 -11.18 -1.18
N PRO A 72 1.07 -11.45 -2.42
CA PRO A 72 2.38 -11.06 -2.93
C PRO A 72 2.40 -9.58 -3.40
N GLY A 73 2.30 -8.64 -2.46
CA GLY A 73 2.30 -7.20 -2.74
C GLY A 73 0.94 -6.68 -3.20
N TYR A 74 0.85 -5.37 -3.42
CA TYR A 74 -0.40 -4.69 -3.83
C TYR A 74 -0.91 -5.17 -5.20
N ILE A 75 -0.02 -5.33 -6.17
CA ILE A 75 -0.34 -5.88 -7.50
C ILE A 75 -0.93 -7.28 -7.37
N GLY A 76 -0.30 -8.14 -6.54
CA GLY A 76 -0.82 -9.49 -6.28
C GLY A 76 -2.16 -9.48 -5.55
N THR A 77 -2.44 -8.46 -4.73
CA THR A 77 -3.75 -8.27 -4.09
C THR A 77 -4.80 -7.96 -5.15
N LEU A 78 -4.53 -7.04 -6.09
CA LEU A 78 -5.44 -6.69 -7.17
C LEU A 78 -5.78 -7.89 -8.05
N TYR A 79 -4.79 -8.68 -8.51
CA TYR A 79 -5.05 -9.92 -9.26
C TYR A 79 -5.87 -10.95 -8.51
N ARG A 80 -5.74 -11.03 -7.18
CA ARG A 80 -6.50 -11.98 -6.37
C ARG A 80 -7.91 -11.50 -6.07
N LEU A 81 -8.15 -10.20 -5.99
CA LEU A 81 -9.48 -9.60 -6.00
C LEU A 81 -10.18 -9.95 -7.30
N ASP A 82 -9.56 -9.66 -8.44
CA ASP A 82 -10.10 -9.97 -9.78
C ASP A 82 -10.38 -11.47 -10.02
N GLN A 83 -9.72 -12.36 -9.27
CA GLN A 83 -9.91 -13.81 -9.31
C GLN A 83 -10.88 -14.36 -8.23
N ASP A 84 -11.66 -13.52 -7.57
CA ASP A 84 -12.60 -13.88 -6.50
C ASP A 84 -11.94 -14.62 -5.30
N GLN A 85 -10.63 -14.44 -5.09
CA GLN A 85 -9.91 -15.06 -3.97
C GLN A 85 -10.06 -14.27 -2.68
N PHE A 86 -10.24 -12.96 -2.81
CA PHE A 86 -10.53 -12.00 -1.74
C PHE A 86 -11.77 -11.20 -2.15
N ASN A 87 -12.53 -10.69 -1.20
CA ASN A 87 -13.58 -9.71 -1.44
C ASN A 87 -13.24 -8.31 -0.87
N ALA A 88 -12.07 -8.18 -0.24
CA ALA A 88 -11.50 -6.91 0.16
C ALA A 88 -9.97 -6.97 0.08
N GLY A 89 -9.31 -5.82 0.08
CA GLY A 89 -7.85 -5.73 0.06
C GLY A 89 -7.35 -4.40 0.57
N ILE A 90 -6.06 -4.37 0.90
CA ILE A 90 -5.33 -3.13 1.20
C ILE A 90 -4.33 -2.94 0.07
N VAL A 91 -4.47 -1.86 -0.71
CA VAL A 91 -3.67 -1.58 -1.90
C VAL A 91 -3.29 -0.11 -1.99
N ASP A 92 -2.26 0.20 -2.77
CA ASP A 92 -1.83 1.57 -3.02
C ASP A 92 -2.47 2.17 -4.27
N ASN A 93 -2.61 3.50 -4.27
CA ASN A 93 -3.20 4.27 -5.36
C ASN A 93 -2.43 4.13 -6.67
N ASN A 94 -1.09 3.97 -6.62
CA ASN A 94 -0.28 3.78 -7.82
C ASN A 94 -0.61 2.45 -8.52
N SER A 95 -0.75 1.36 -7.76
CA SER A 95 -1.16 0.05 -8.31
C SER A 95 -2.57 0.10 -8.88
N MET A 96 -3.51 0.81 -8.20
CA MET A 96 -4.87 1.03 -8.69
C MET A 96 -4.88 1.81 -10.02
N SER A 97 -4.15 2.93 -10.10
CA SER A 97 -4.02 3.73 -11.32
C SER A 97 -3.42 2.93 -12.48
N LYS A 98 -2.37 2.14 -12.20
CA LYS A 98 -1.77 1.26 -13.22
C LYS A 98 -2.72 0.19 -13.72
N ALA A 99 -3.51 -0.40 -12.83
CA ALA A 99 -4.51 -1.40 -13.20
C ALA A 99 -5.60 -0.79 -14.10
N ALA A 100 -6.09 0.41 -13.77
CA ALA A 100 -7.11 1.10 -14.55
C ALA A 100 -6.62 1.51 -15.96
N GLU A 101 -5.32 1.76 -16.11
CA GLU A 101 -4.71 2.19 -17.37
C GLU A 101 -4.03 1.05 -18.15
N ASP A 102 -4.11 -0.19 -17.72
CA ASP A 102 -3.40 -1.35 -18.31
C ASP A 102 -1.89 -1.07 -18.47
N ARG A 103 -1.25 -0.46 -17.47
CA ARG A 103 0.17 -0.04 -17.53
C ARG A 103 1.05 -0.82 -16.56
N GLY A 104 2.38 -0.78 -16.80
CA GLY A 104 3.36 -1.43 -15.94
C GLY A 104 3.13 -2.94 -15.88
N ASP A 105 2.93 -3.47 -14.67
CA ASP A 105 2.70 -4.90 -14.47
C ASP A 105 1.38 -5.41 -15.06
N PHE A 106 0.43 -4.51 -15.31
CA PHE A 106 -0.87 -4.84 -15.91
C PHE A 106 -0.90 -4.73 -17.46
N ALA A 107 0.22 -4.33 -18.10
CA ALA A 107 0.27 -4.14 -19.55
C ALA A 107 0.16 -5.44 -20.38
N GLU A 108 0.55 -6.59 -19.81
CA GLU A 108 0.47 -7.90 -20.49
C GLU A 108 -0.77 -8.69 -20.06
N GLU A 109 -1.17 -8.58 -18.82
CA GLU A 109 -2.34 -9.21 -18.21
C GLU A 109 -2.99 -8.18 -17.29
N GLY A 110 -4.07 -7.53 -17.77
CA GLY A 110 -4.87 -6.59 -17.01
C GLY A 110 -5.73 -7.29 -15.97
N VAL A 111 -6.53 -6.51 -15.25
CA VAL A 111 -7.63 -7.02 -14.41
C VAL A 111 -8.96 -6.75 -15.13
N ASP A 112 -9.94 -7.62 -14.95
CA ASP A 112 -11.26 -7.47 -15.58
C ASP A 112 -12.08 -6.36 -14.92
N SER A 113 -11.82 -6.09 -13.62
CA SER A 113 -12.50 -5.04 -12.85
C SER A 113 -11.55 -4.33 -11.88
N ILE A 114 -11.71 -3.01 -11.76
CA ILE A 114 -11.06 -2.23 -10.72
C ILE A 114 -11.92 -2.31 -9.45
N PRO A 115 -11.34 -2.63 -8.28
CA PRO A 115 -12.13 -2.70 -7.05
C PRO A 115 -12.61 -1.31 -6.61
N TYR A 116 -13.70 -1.29 -5.88
CA TYR A 116 -14.28 -0.11 -5.27
C TYR A 116 -13.39 0.43 -4.14
N GLN A 117 -13.31 1.75 -4.01
CA GLN A 117 -12.67 2.38 -2.86
C GLN A 117 -13.52 2.23 -1.59
N GLY A 118 -12.86 2.15 -0.45
CA GLY A 118 -13.49 2.17 0.85
C GLY A 118 -13.05 3.37 1.69
N PHE A 119 -11.87 3.28 2.28
CA PHE A 119 -11.32 4.32 3.16
C PHE A 119 -9.79 4.31 3.15
N SER A 120 -9.20 5.44 3.55
CA SER A 120 -7.75 5.61 3.65
C SER A 120 -7.17 4.78 4.80
N ALA A 121 -6.02 4.14 4.58
CA ALA A 121 -5.35 3.37 5.63
C ALA A 121 -4.12 4.10 6.18
N PHE A 122 -3.16 4.42 5.33
CA PHE A 122 -1.96 5.17 5.71
C PHE A 122 -1.22 5.67 4.47
N PRO A 123 -0.44 6.77 4.55
CA PRO A 123 0.50 7.18 3.53
C PRO A 123 1.92 6.71 3.85
N TYR A 124 2.74 6.49 2.82
CA TYR A 124 4.18 6.70 2.90
C TYR A 124 4.52 8.02 2.22
N SER A 125 4.94 8.99 3.01
CA SER A 125 5.40 10.28 2.51
C SER A 125 6.85 10.18 2.07
N ILE A 126 7.19 10.70 0.89
CA ILE A 126 8.48 10.51 0.22
C ILE A 126 9.06 11.87 -0.18
N TYR A 127 10.34 12.09 0.11
CA TYR A 127 11.10 13.26 -0.34
C TYR A 127 12.53 12.85 -0.73
N VAL A 128 13.35 13.78 -1.21
CA VAL A 128 14.74 13.52 -1.60
C VAL A 128 15.71 14.22 -0.67
N VAL A 129 16.77 13.52 -0.32
CA VAL A 129 17.97 14.09 0.30
C VAL A 129 19.20 13.85 -0.57
N ALA A 130 20.14 14.80 -0.57
CA ALA A 130 21.43 14.66 -1.21
C ALA A 130 22.56 14.65 -0.18
N ARG A 131 23.63 13.90 -0.47
CA ARG A 131 24.84 13.90 0.34
C ARG A 131 25.54 15.25 0.25
N ASP A 132 26.05 15.75 1.38
CA ASP A 132 26.82 16.99 1.43
C ASP A 132 28.01 16.97 0.46
N GLY A 133 28.20 18.09 -0.21
CA GLY A 133 29.32 18.29 -1.14
C GLY A 133 29.08 17.81 -2.57
N THR A 134 27.90 17.27 -2.91
CA THR A 134 27.52 16.91 -4.29
C THR A 134 27.23 18.14 -5.15
N GLY A 135 26.77 19.23 -4.54
CA GLY A 135 26.29 20.43 -5.25
C GLY A 135 24.87 20.30 -5.78
N ILE A 136 24.14 19.29 -5.36
CA ILE A 136 22.71 19.08 -5.66
C ILE A 136 21.94 19.91 -4.63
N GLU A 137 21.22 20.94 -5.05
CA GLU A 137 20.42 21.81 -4.18
C GLU A 137 18.93 21.65 -4.47
N THR A 138 18.56 21.45 -5.74
CA THR A 138 17.18 21.33 -6.21
C THR A 138 16.97 20.04 -6.99
N PHE A 139 15.71 19.68 -7.26
CA PHE A 139 15.38 18.50 -8.05
C PHE A 139 16.03 18.51 -9.44
N ASP A 140 16.16 19.67 -10.07
CA ASP A 140 16.76 19.78 -11.40
C ASP A 140 18.27 19.43 -11.40
N ASP A 141 18.95 19.55 -10.27
CA ASP A 141 20.36 19.19 -10.12
C ASP A 141 20.60 17.67 -10.05
N LEU A 142 19.52 16.86 -9.98
CA LEU A 142 19.61 15.41 -10.02
C LEU A 142 19.99 14.87 -11.40
N ALA A 143 19.90 15.68 -12.47
CA ALA A 143 20.34 15.30 -13.81
C ALA A 143 21.81 14.87 -13.80
N GLY A 144 22.09 13.63 -14.19
CA GLY A 144 23.42 13.02 -14.19
C GLY A 144 23.94 12.50 -12.85
N ALA A 145 23.20 12.70 -11.75
CA ALA A 145 23.54 12.19 -10.42
C ALA A 145 23.24 10.69 -10.28
N ASN A 146 23.91 10.03 -9.35
CA ASN A 146 23.61 8.66 -8.92
C ASN A 146 22.51 8.70 -7.86
N VAL A 147 21.27 8.38 -8.26
CA VAL A 147 20.08 8.52 -7.40
C VAL A 147 19.54 7.16 -7.00
N TYR A 148 19.27 6.98 -5.70
CA TYR A 148 18.68 5.76 -5.14
C TYR A 148 17.20 5.98 -4.78
N PRO A 149 16.26 5.46 -5.57
CA PRO A 149 14.82 5.60 -5.33
C PRO A 149 14.21 4.43 -4.55
N ALA A 150 14.95 3.78 -3.68
CA ALA A 150 14.70 2.52 -2.98
C ALA A 150 14.99 1.25 -3.81
N GLU A 151 14.81 0.09 -3.17
CA GLU A 151 15.08 -1.23 -3.75
C GLU A 151 14.09 -1.58 -4.88
N PRO A 152 14.56 -2.21 -5.97
CA PRO A 152 13.68 -2.75 -6.99
C PRO A 152 12.61 -3.70 -6.42
N GLY A 153 11.35 -3.48 -6.79
CA GLY A 153 10.20 -4.23 -6.29
C GLY A 153 9.45 -3.56 -5.12
N TYR A 154 9.98 -2.47 -4.57
CA TYR A 154 9.27 -1.67 -3.56
C TYR A 154 8.27 -0.73 -4.23
N SER A 155 7.06 -0.62 -3.67
CA SER A 155 6.02 0.27 -4.20
C SER A 155 6.41 1.74 -4.08
N THR A 156 7.13 2.14 -3.03
CA THR A 156 7.69 3.49 -2.88
C THR A 156 8.64 3.86 -4.03
N ARG A 157 9.47 2.89 -4.49
CA ARG A 157 10.28 3.07 -5.70
C ARG A 157 9.40 3.24 -6.94
N ALA A 158 8.41 2.38 -7.11
CA ALA A 158 7.53 2.41 -8.27
C ALA A 158 6.79 3.75 -8.36
N THR A 159 6.18 4.20 -7.26
CA THR A 159 5.50 5.50 -7.18
C THR A 159 6.47 6.67 -7.46
N THR A 160 7.67 6.64 -6.89
CA THR A 160 8.70 7.65 -7.12
C THR A 160 9.08 7.75 -8.60
N LEU A 161 9.38 6.62 -9.26
CA LEU A 161 9.76 6.61 -10.66
C LEU A 161 8.61 7.04 -11.58
N ASP A 162 7.38 6.68 -11.24
CA ASP A 162 6.20 7.10 -11.99
C ASP A 162 5.96 8.62 -11.88
N VAL A 163 6.11 9.21 -10.69
CA VAL A 163 6.05 10.68 -10.49
C VAL A 163 7.15 11.36 -11.30
N TRP A 164 8.40 10.89 -11.21
CA TRP A 164 9.54 11.53 -11.89
C TRP A 164 9.48 11.38 -13.41
N SER A 165 8.78 10.38 -13.92
CA SER A 165 8.60 10.16 -15.37
C SER A 165 7.51 11.01 -16.00
N GLN A 166 6.76 11.83 -15.23
CA GLN A 166 5.77 12.73 -15.78
C GLN A 166 6.43 13.83 -16.63
N ASP A 167 5.71 14.34 -17.65
CA ASP A 167 6.24 15.33 -18.61
C ASP A 167 7.04 16.49 -17.99
N PRO A 168 6.60 17.13 -16.86
CA PRO A 168 7.34 18.24 -16.28
C PRO A 168 8.75 17.88 -15.77
N THR A 169 8.96 16.64 -15.29
CA THR A 169 10.23 16.16 -14.71
C THR A 169 10.98 15.16 -15.58
N ALA A 170 10.37 14.65 -16.66
CA ALA A 170 10.91 13.56 -17.47
C ALA A 170 12.33 13.83 -18.00
N ASP A 171 12.62 15.05 -18.46
CA ASP A 171 13.96 15.40 -18.98
C ASP A 171 15.05 15.25 -17.90
N VAL A 172 14.78 15.65 -16.66
CA VAL A 172 15.69 15.48 -15.53
C VAL A 172 15.84 14.00 -15.18
N PHE A 173 14.70 13.29 -15.10
CA PHE A 173 14.67 11.85 -14.78
C PHE A 173 15.44 11.01 -15.79
N ASP A 174 15.30 11.28 -17.10
CA ASP A 174 16.00 10.56 -18.19
C ASP A 174 17.54 10.71 -18.10
N GLU A 175 18.03 11.78 -17.48
CA GLU A 175 19.46 12.02 -17.26
C GLU A 175 19.99 11.41 -15.94
N MET A 176 19.12 11.00 -14.99
CA MET A 176 19.55 10.38 -13.73
C MET A 176 20.21 9.01 -13.95
N ASN A 177 21.21 8.70 -13.13
CA ASN A 177 21.74 7.34 -13.01
C ASN A 177 21.00 6.62 -11.88
N ILE A 178 19.93 5.88 -12.20
CA ILE A 178 19.14 5.18 -11.20
C ILE A 178 19.93 3.99 -10.65
N MET A 179 20.12 3.96 -9.33
CA MET A 179 20.89 2.94 -8.63
C MET A 179 19.98 1.78 -8.22
N ASP A 180 20.38 0.56 -8.61
CA ASP A 180 19.69 -0.69 -8.28
C ASP A 180 20.50 -1.48 -7.25
N MET A 181 20.03 -1.51 -6.00
CA MET A 181 20.63 -2.28 -4.91
C MET A 181 19.61 -2.55 -3.80
N GLY A 182 19.94 -3.48 -2.90
CA GLY A 182 19.14 -3.75 -1.72
C GLY A 182 19.18 -2.59 -0.71
N VAL A 183 18.11 -2.45 0.08
CA VAL A 183 18.00 -1.38 1.10
C VAL A 183 19.13 -1.44 2.13
N ASP A 184 19.62 -2.62 2.49
CA ASP A 184 20.69 -2.81 3.47
C ASP A 184 22.06 -2.31 2.94
N ASP A 185 22.25 -2.25 1.63
CA ASP A 185 23.50 -1.82 0.99
C ASP A 185 23.54 -0.31 0.73
N ALA A 186 22.38 0.35 0.66
CA ALA A 186 22.27 1.76 0.25
C ALA A 186 22.96 2.73 1.21
N PRO A 187 22.86 2.63 2.55
CA PRO A 187 23.57 3.54 3.46
C PRO A 187 25.09 3.46 3.31
N GLY A 188 25.63 2.25 3.17
CA GLY A 188 27.04 2.03 2.91
C GLY A 188 27.50 2.61 1.56
N ALA A 189 26.68 2.47 0.53
CA ALA A 189 26.95 3.04 -0.79
C ALA A 189 26.95 4.57 -0.78
N MET A 190 26.08 5.19 0.02
CA MET A 190 26.03 6.64 0.20
C MET A 190 27.25 7.15 0.97
N GLU A 191 27.67 6.46 2.04
CA GLU A 191 28.89 6.75 2.80
C GLU A 191 30.16 6.62 1.93
N GLU A 192 30.19 5.63 1.02
CA GLU A 192 31.28 5.41 0.06
C GLU A 192 31.23 6.34 -1.18
N GLU A 193 30.34 7.32 -1.20
CA GLU A 193 30.16 8.30 -2.29
C GLU A 193 29.74 7.67 -3.63
N ARG A 194 29.06 6.50 -3.61
CA ARG A 194 28.51 5.82 -4.81
C ARG A 194 27.07 6.25 -5.11
N ILE A 195 26.37 6.80 -4.12
CA ILE A 195 25.05 7.42 -4.22
C ILE A 195 25.23 8.91 -3.91
N ASP A 196 24.70 9.77 -4.75
CA ASP A 196 24.75 11.22 -4.58
C ASP A 196 23.47 11.73 -3.88
N ALA A 197 22.31 11.15 -4.22
CA ALA A 197 21.02 11.46 -3.62
C ALA A 197 20.17 10.18 -3.43
N ALA A 198 19.29 10.21 -2.45
CA ALA A 198 18.39 9.09 -2.15
C ALA A 198 17.01 9.61 -1.73
N ILE A 199 15.97 8.82 -1.93
CA ILE A 199 14.70 9.11 -1.28
C ILE A 199 14.77 8.82 0.22
N ALA A 200 14.09 9.66 1.00
CA ALA A 200 13.69 9.37 2.37
C ALA A 200 12.19 9.10 2.38
N TYR A 201 11.72 8.11 3.12
CA TYR A 201 10.29 7.88 3.25
C TYR A 201 9.90 7.22 4.56
N GLY A 202 8.67 7.47 4.97
CA GLY A 202 8.07 6.94 6.17
C GLY A 202 6.63 7.42 6.33
N THR A 203 6.05 7.09 7.49
CA THR A 203 4.78 7.63 7.97
C THR A 203 5.08 8.44 9.23
N PRO A 204 5.41 9.75 9.09
CA PRO A 204 5.77 10.56 10.25
C PRO A 204 4.57 10.77 11.19
N PRO A 205 4.78 10.85 12.52
CA PRO A 205 6.06 10.64 13.22
C PRO A 205 6.35 9.18 13.57
N VAL A 206 5.57 8.24 13.06
CA VAL A 206 5.43 6.87 13.58
C VAL A 206 6.49 5.91 13.06
N ARG A 207 6.72 5.87 11.76
CA ARG A 207 7.52 4.82 11.15
C ARG A 207 8.45 5.33 10.04
N TYR A 208 9.71 4.89 10.10
CA TYR A 208 10.70 5.07 9.05
C TYR A 208 11.28 3.73 8.63
N THR A 209 11.80 3.68 7.41
CA THR A 209 12.55 2.50 6.96
C THR A 209 13.94 2.50 7.58
N GLY A 210 14.47 1.30 7.84
CA GLY A 210 15.78 1.14 8.51
C GLY A 210 16.92 1.85 7.77
N PHE A 211 16.92 1.84 6.43
CA PHE A 211 17.97 2.52 5.67
C PHE A 211 17.94 4.04 5.80
N VAL A 212 16.75 4.65 5.96
CA VAL A 212 16.59 6.09 6.20
C VAL A 212 17.24 6.48 7.52
N THR A 213 16.92 5.77 8.59
CA THR A 213 17.54 6.02 9.90
C THR A 213 19.05 5.72 9.92
N GLU A 214 19.53 4.75 9.11
CA GLU A 214 20.95 4.46 9.00
C GLU A 214 21.72 5.57 8.28
N TYR A 215 21.27 6.09 7.14
CA TYR A 215 22.00 7.16 6.50
C TYR A 215 21.86 8.49 7.25
N ASP A 216 20.71 8.75 7.90
CA ASP A 216 20.57 9.90 8.80
C ASP A 216 21.64 9.90 9.90
N ALA A 217 21.97 8.73 10.44
CA ALA A 217 22.99 8.57 11.48
C ALA A 217 24.44 8.56 10.96
N ARG A 218 24.69 8.26 9.68
CA ARG A 218 26.04 7.97 9.15
C ARG A 218 26.53 8.93 8.09
N VAL A 219 25.64 9.57 7.36
CA VAL A 219 25.96 10.42 6.20
C VAL A 219 25.39 11.82 6.43
N ASN A 220 26.18 12.85 6.24
CA ASN A 220 25.63 14.20 6.25
C ASN A 220 24.85 14.45 4.96
N VAL A 221 23.59 14.76 5.12
CA VAL A 221 22.64 15.00 4.02
C VAL A 221 21.92 16.34 4.20
N HIS A 222 21.43 16.86 3.10
CA HIS A 222 20.55 18.03 3.09
C HIS A 222 19.33 17.75 2.20
N TYR A 223 18.26 18.49 2.43
CA TYR A 223 17.06 18.43 1.64
C TYR A 223 17.33 18.88 0.19
N VAL A 224 16.79 18.16 -0.77
CA VAL A 224 16.75 18.56 -2.17
C VAL A 224 15.45 19.32 -2.40
N GLU A 225 15.56 20.65 -2.61
CA GLU A 225 14.38 21.51 -2.76
C GLU A 225 13.54 21.08 -3.96
N GLU A 226 12.23 21.06 -3.78
CA GLU A 226 11.29 20.80 -4.86
C GLU A 226 11.31 21.95 -5.87
N THR A 227 11.19 21.61 -7.15
CA THR A 227 10.94 22.57 -8.23
C THR A 227 9.45 22.61 -8.57
N ASP A 228 8.99 23.69 -9.22
CA ASP A 228 7.61 23.77 -9.72
C ASP A 228 7.28 22.56 -10.61
N ALA A 229 8.25 22.05 -11.36
CA ALA A 229 8.09 20.87 -12.21
C ALA A 229 7.83 19.59 -11.39
N LEU A 230 8.55 19.38 -10.29
CA LEU A 230 8.31 18.24 -9.41
C LEU A 230 6.94 18.32 -8.74
N VAL A 231 6.55 19.50 -8.27
CA VAL A 231 5.23 19.72 -7.67
C VAL A 231 4.14 19.42 -8.69
N GLU A 232 4.22 19.98 -9.91
CA GLU A 232 3.25 19.71 -10.98
C GLU A 232 3.21 18.23 -11.37
N SER A 233 4.34 17.55 -11.45
CA SER A 233 4.41 16.11 -11.73
C SER A 233 3.70 15.28 -10.67
N ALA A 234 3.94 15.58 -9.39
CA ALA A 234 3.32 14.85 -8.30
C ALA A 234 1.81 15.13 -8.19
N GLU A 235 1.38 16.40 -8.30
CA GLU A 235 -0.03 16.80 -8.20
C GLU A 235 -0.88 16.33 -9.40
N SER A 236 -0.27 16.17 -10.58
CA SER A 236 -0.99 15.70 -11.78
C SER A 236 -1.04 14.18 -11.91
N TYR A 237 -0.26 13.45 -11.13
CA TYR A 237 -0.21 12.00 -11.20
C TYR A 237 -1.23 11.35 -10.26
N ALA A 238 -2.29 10.75 -10.83
CA ALA A 238 -3.39 10.15 -10.07
C ALA A 238 -2.95 9.04 -9.08
N GLY A 239 -1.81 8.39 -9.32
CA GLY A 239 -1.29 7.31 -8.47
C GLY A 239 -0.52 7.79 -7.23
N ALA A 240 -0.41 9.09 -6.99
CA ALA A 240 0.28 9.66 -5.84
C ALA A 240 -0.49 10.84 -5.26
N GLY A 241 -0.49 10.98 -3.94
CA GLY A 241 -0.90 12.21 -3.27
C GLY A 241 0.27 13.15 -3.05
N THR A 242 0.02 14.33 -2.49
CA THR A 242 1.05 15.29 -2.09
C THR A 242 0.79 15.85 -0.71
N SER A 243 1.86 16.20 0.01
CA SER A 243 1.78 16.85 1.32
C SER A 243 2.95 17.80 1.54
N ARG A 244 2.80 18.71 2.49
CA ARG A 244 3.89 19.48 3.09
C ARG A 244 3.92 19.19 4.57
N ILE A 245 5.06 18.67 5.04
CA ILE A 245 5.18 18.15 6.40
C ILE A 245 6.30 18.91 7.10
N ALA A 246 6.02 19.43 8.29
CA ALA A 246 7.05 20.05 9.12
C ALA A 246 8.16 19.02 9.40
N TYR A 247 9.43 19.42 9.20
CA TYR A 247 10.53 18.46 9.34
C TYR A 247 10.67 17.93 10.77
N ASP A 248 10.35 18.74 11.77
CA ASP A 248 10.34 18.30 13.17
C ASP A 248 9.40 17.11 13.42
N ASP A 249 8.32 16.96 12.62
CA ASP A 249 7.37 15.85 12.72
C ASP A 249 7.98 14.52 12.20
N TRP A 250 9.07 14.58 11.45
CA TRP A 250 9.78 13.37 11.01
C TRP A 250 10.55 12.68 12.14
N GLY A 251 10.94 13.41 13.18
CA GLY A 251 11.63 12.84 14.33
C GLY A 251 13.02 12.27 14.00
N LEU A 252 13.64 12.69 12.88
CA LEU A 252 15.02 12.39 12.53
C LEU A 252 15.96 13.37 13.25
N GLU A 253 17.20 12.94 13.54
CA GLU A 253 18.12 13.73 14.38
C GLU A 253 18.89 14.78 13.60
N GLN A 254 19.07 14.60 12.31
CA GLN A 254 19.93 15.47 11.48
C GLN A 254 19.14 16.69 10.98
N ASP A 255 19.75 17.87 11.10
CA ASP A 255 19.27 19.09 10.43
C ASP A 255 19.61 18.99 8.93
N ILE A 256 18.59 18.90 8.09
CA ILE A 256 18.72 18.80 6.63
C ILE A 256 18.59 20.15 5.92
N GLY A 257 18.53 21.26 6.68
CA GLY A 257 18.54 22.62 6.13
C GLY A 257 17.17 23.16 5.75
N THR A 258 16.07 22.52 6.15
CA THR A 258 14.71 23.01 5.94
C THR A 258 13.83 22.76 7.16
N ASP A 259 12.83 23.62 7.36
CA ASP A 259 11.81 23.47 8.41
C ASP A 259 10.59 22.67 7.91
N GLU A 260 10.44 22.46 6.58
CA GLU A 260 9.32 21.76 5.94
C GLU A 260 9.81 21.03 4.69
N VAL A 261 9.29 19.84 4.44
CA VAL A 261 9.56 19.07 3.23
C VAL A 261 8.29 18.91 2.39
N PHE A 262 8.41 19.10 1.08
CA PHE A 262 7.40 18.67 0.12
C PHE A 262 7.55 17.17 -0.11
N THR A 263 6.44 16.44 -0.08
CA THR A 263 6.41 15.00 -0.30
C THR A 263 5.42 14.63 -1.41
N TRP A 264 5.76 13.62 -2.20
CA TRP A 264 4.78 12.82 -2.89
C TRP A 264 4.51 11.57 -2.06
N ASN A 265 3.27 11.11 -2.06
CA ASN A 265 2.83 10.06 -1.16
C ASN A 265 2.46 8.80 -1.94
N LEU A 266 2.95 7.65 -1.48
CA LEU A 266 2.32 6.37 -1.77
C LEU A 266 1.16 6.23 -0.78
N GLU A 267 -0.06 6.42 -1.26
CA GLU A 267 -1.27 6.36 -0.47
C GLU A 267 -1.87 4.96 -0.52
N VAL A 268 -2.20 4.42 0.64
CA VAL A 268 -2.69 3.05 0.81
C VAL A 268 -4.11 3.09 1.34
N ASN A 269 -5.00 2.37 0.67
CA ASN A 269 -6.44 2.37 0.94
C ASN A 269 -6.98 0.95 1.11
N TYR A 270 -8.09 0.85 1.82
CA TYR A 270 -8.98 -0.31 1.75
C TYR A 270 -9.83 -0.26 0.49
N VAL A 271 -9.87 -1.36 -0.22
CA VAL A 271 -10.67 -1.54 -1.43
C VAL A 271 -11.50 -2.81 -1.35
N PHE A 272 -12.59 -2.86 -2.10
CA PHE A 272 -13.59 -3.91 -2.04
C PHE A 272 -13.95 -4.42 -3.44
N HIS A 273 -14.10 -5.72 -3.56
CA HIS A 273 -14.67 -6.36 -4.73
C HIS A 273 -16.20 -6.18 -4.75
N ASP A 274 -16.83 -6.31 -5.92
CA ASP A 274 -18.26 -6.12 -6.10
C ASP A 274 -19.12 -7.16 -5.35
N ASP A 275 -18.54 -8.29 -4.94
CA ASP A 275 -19.18 -9.31 -4.10
C ASP A 275 -19.02 -9.08 -2.59
N ALA A 276 -18.30 -8.04 -2.17
CA ALA A 276 -18.33 -7.59 -0.80
C ALA A 276 -19.74 -7.03 -0.49
N GLY A 277 -20.41 -7.60 0.49
CA GLY A 277 -21.77 -7.16 0.83
C GLY A 277 -21.80 -5.73 1.37
N ASP A 278 -22.80 -4.93 0.94
CA ASP A 278 -22.93 -3.53 1.36
C ASP A 278 -22.95 -3.38 2.89
N ASP A 279 -23.72 -4.23 3.59
CA ASP A 279 -23.79 -4.24 5.06
C ASP A 279 -22.42 -4.55 5.70
N ALA A 280 -21.60 -5.42 5.09
CA ALA A 280 -20.29 -5.78 5.61
C ALA A 280 -19.29 -4.63 5.47
N VAL A 281 -19.33 -3.92 4.34
CA VAL A 281 -18.46 -2.75 4.11
C VAL A 281 -18.89 -1.58 4.99
N TYR A 282 -20.19 -1.32 5.10
CA TYR A 282 -20.74 -0.31 6.03
C TYR A 282 -20.27 -0.59 7.47
N GLU A 283 -20.42 -1.82 7.95
CA GLU A 283 -20.02 -2.20 9.30
C GLU A 283 -18.52 -2.08 9.51
N LEU A 284 -17.68 -2.40 8.49
CA LEU A 284 -16.25 -2.20 8.59
C LEU A 284 -15.91 -0.70 8.68
N CYS A 285 -16.52 0.16 7.86
CA CYS A 285 -16.33 1.60 7.95
C CYS A 285 -16.69 2.12 9.35
N ARG A 286 -17.83 1.67 9.90
CA ARG A 286 -18.24 2.02 11.27
C ARG A 286 -17.21 1.60 12.32
N VAL A 287 -16.69 0.37 12.23
CA VAL A 287 -15.70 -0.13 13.20
C VAL A 287 -14.42 0.69 13.13
N VAL A 288 -13.88 0.94 11.95
CA VAL A 288 -12.59 1.67 11.83
C VAL A 288 -12.71 3.15 12.18
N ASP A 289 -13.88 3.75 12.02
CA ASP A 289 -14.15 5.14 12.43
C ASP A 289 -14.39 5.24 13.95
N GLU A 290 -15.42 4.54 14.46
CA GLU A 290 -15.81 4.63 15.87
C GLU A 290 -14.79 4.02 16.85
N HIS A 291 -13.92 3.10 16.38
CA HIS A 291 -12.90 2.40 17.17
C HIS A 291 -11.50 2.58 16.55
N ASN A 292 -11.25 3.74 15.93
CA ASN A 292 -9.95 4.09 15.34
C ASN A 292 -8.80 3.99 16.37
N ASP A 293 -9.09 4.36 17.61
CA ASP A 293 -8.14 4.22 18.74
C ASP A 293 -7.70 2.78 18.99
N VAL A 294 -8.60 1.80 18.83
CA VAL A 294 -8.27 0.37 18.95
C VAL A 294 -7.39 -0.11 17.81
N VAL A 295 -7.64 0.39 16.59
CA VAL A 295 -6.80 0.08 15.42
C VAL A 295 -5.40 0.67 15.63
N ASN A 296 -5.30 1.94 16.03
CA ASN A 296 -4.02 2.62 16.30
C ASN A 296 -3.24 2.04 17.48
N GLU A 297 -3.91 1.53 18.51
CA GLU A 297 -3.23 0.74 19.56
C GLU A 297 -2.59 -0.56 19.01
N GLY A 298 -3.14 -1.13 17.95
CA GLY A 298 -2.63 -2.33 17.29
C GLY A 298 -1.51 -2.03 16.29
N GLU A 299 -1.66 -0.96 15.51
CA GLU A 299 -0.69 -0.50 14.53
C GLU A 299 -0.77 1.02 14.36
N GLU A 300 0.18 1.71 14.95
CA GLU A 300 0.27 3.19 14.96
C GLU A 300 0.43 3.81 13.56
N GLN A 301 0.76 3.02 12.54
CA GLN A 301 0.88 3.49 11.16
C GLN A 301 -0.49 3.75 10.53
N PHE A 302 -1.57 3.13 11.02
CA PHE A 302 -2.91 3.40 10.54
C PHE A 302 -3.29 4.87 10.80
N ASN A 303 -4.00 5.50 9.84
CA ASN A 303 -4.40 6.90 9.97
C ASN A 303 -5.19 7.14 11.27
N ASP A 304 -4.81 8.17 12.00
CA ASP A 304 -5.55 8.65 13.16
C ASP A 304 -6.66 9.59 12.66
N TYR A 305 -7.90 9.11 12.67
CA TYR A 305 -9.05 9.88 12.21
C TYR A 305 -9.53 10.81 13.32
N GLU A 306 -9.40 12.12 13.10
CA GLU A 306 -10.01 13.14 13.97
C GLU A 306 -11.51 13.28 13.68
N SER A 307 -11.93 12.89 12.47
CA SER A 307 -13.32 12.91 12.00
C SER A 307 -13.54 11.85 10.93
N THR A 308 -14.81 11.48 10.67
CA THR A 308 -15.20 10.57 9.58
C THR A 308 -14.73 11.08 8.21
N GLU A 309 -14.58 12.39 8.02
CA GLU A 309 -14.07 12.98 6.76
C GLU A 309 -12.64 12.54 6.45
N ASP A 310 -11.82 12.26 7.48
CA ASP A 310 -10.42 11.83 7.32
C ASP A 310 -10.29 10.48 6.64
N MET A 311 -11.34 9.65 6.68
CA MET A 311 -11.40 8.39 5.95
C MET A 311 -11.32 8.58 4.43
N LEU A 312 -11.64 9.77 3.91
CA LEU A 312 -11.66 10.12 2.50
C LEU A 312 -10.37 10.81 2.01
N ASN A 313 -9.43 11.13 2.90
CA ASN A 313 -8.26 11.97 2.61
C ASN A 313 -7.33 11.44 1.50
N GLN A 314 -7.39 10.14 1.17
CA GLN A 314 -6.53 9.51 0.16
C GLN A 314 -7.34 8.94 -1.02
N ALA A 315 -8.56 9.43 -1.21
CA ALA A 315 -9.43 8.96 -2.27
C ALA A 315 -8.84 9.26 -3.66
N LEU A 316 -8.87 8.26 -4.55
CA LEU A 316 -8.60 8.47 -5.97
C LEU A 316 -9.77 9.23 -6.61
N GLU A 317 -9.44 10.24 -7.38
CA GLU A 317 -10.38 10.94 -8.23
C GLU A 317 -10.51 10.21 -9.58
N GLY A 318 -11.67 10.25 -10.16
CA GLY A 318 -11.97 9.66 -11.47
C GLY A 318 -13.12 8.65 -11.42
N GLU A 319 -13.94 8.65 -12.48
CA GLU A 319 -15.12 7.78 -12.58
C GLU A 319 -14.75 6.27 -12.56
N GLU A 320 -13.50 5.94 -12.88
CA GLU A 320 -12.95 4.58 -12.85
C GLU A 320 -12.65 4.04 -11.44
N PHE A 321 -12.69 4.90 -10.43
CA PHE A 321 -12.42 4.54 -9.04
C PHE A 321 -13.61 4.80 -8.11
N PRO A 322 -14.79 4.22 -8.37
CA PRO A 322 -15.96 4.47 -7.54
C PRO A 322 -15.77 3.94 -6.11
N PHE A 323 -16.46 4.57 -5.17
CA PHE A 323 -16.58 4.05 -3.81
C PHE A 323 -17.57 2.89 -3.74
N HIS A 324 -17.35 1.95 -2.82
CA HIS A 324 -18.27 0.86 -2.57
C HIS A 324 -19.61 1.37 -2.01
N PRO A 325 -20.79 0.83 -2.47
CA PRO A 325 -22.08 1.31 -2.01
C PRO A 325 -22.24 1.36 -0.50
N GLY A 326 -21.77 0.35 0.23
CA GLY A 326 -21.80 0.34 1.70
C GLY A 326 -20.93 1.42 2.35
N ALA A 327 -19.80 1.79 1.74
CA ALA A 327 -18.98 2.91 2.19
C ALA A 327 -19.69 4.24 1.93
N VAL A 328 -20.28 4.41 0.73
CA VAL A 328 -21.09 5.60 0.39
C VAL A 328 -22.24 5.78 1.38
N GLU A 329 -22.98 4.71 1.70
CA GLU A 329 -24.06 4.75 2.68
C GLU A 329 -23.56 5.19 4.06
N TYR A 330 -22.41 4.66 4.51
CA TYR A 330 -21.80 5.08 5.78
C TYR A 330 -21.45 6.57 5.79
N TYR A 331 -20.82 7.09 4.73
CA TYR A 331 -20.45 8.50 4.63
C TYR A 331 -21.65 9.41 4.52
N GLN A 332 -22.72 8.99 3.84
CA GLN A 332 -23.99 9.74 3.78
C GLN A 332 -24.68 9.82 5.15
N ASP A 333 -24.70 8.72 5.91
CA ASP A 333 -25.29 8.67 7.24
C ASP A 333 -24.54 9.55 8.25
N ASN A 334 -23.25 9.81 7.99
CA ASN A 334 -22.40 10.68 8.81
C ASN A 334 -22.27 12.12 8.26
N ASP A 335 -23.05 12.49 7.23
CA ASP A 335 -23.07 13.84 6.63
C ASP A 335 -21.70 14.30 6.06
N VAL A 336 -20.79 13.38 5.65
CA VAL A 336 -19.47 13.70 5.09
C VAL A 336 -19.31 13.33 3.62
N TRP A 337 -20.32 12.70 2.99
CA TRP A 337 -20.28 12.37 1.57
C TRP A 337 -20.31 13.61 0.69
N ASP A 338 -19.38 13.71 -0.26
CA ASP A 338 -19.34 14.74 -1.29
C ASP A 338 -19.79 14.13 -2.62
N ASP A 339 -20.86 14.71 -3.22
CA ASP A 339 -21.42 14.25 -4.51
C ASP A 339 -20.44 14.42 -5.69
N SER A 340 -19.29 15.08 -5.51
CA SER A 340 -18.22 15.13 -6.50
C SER A 340 -17.35 13.89 -6.50
N LEU A 341 -17.38 13.06 -5.44
CA LEU A 341 -16.67 11.80 -5.37
C LEU A 341 -17.34 10.75 -6.28
N PRO A 342 -16.54 9.86 -6.91
CA PRO A 342 -17.08 8.84 -7.79
C PRO A 342 -17.91 7.80 -7.01
N SER A 343 -19.18 7.64 -7.40
CA SER A 343 -20.08 6.62 -6.85
C SER A 343 -20.53 5.65 -7.94
N PRO A 344 -20.86 4.40 -7.59
CA PRO A 344 -21.44 3.47 -8.57
C PRO A 344 -22.79 3.99 -9.08
N GLU A 345 -23.10 3.69 -10.37
CA GLU A 345 -24.37 4.05 -11.02
C GLU A 345 -25.60 3.29 -10.46
#